data_6abd476d763e74aa32fdfb4f4c83f2af
#
_entry.id   6abd476d763e74aa32fdfb4f4c83f2af
#
_cell.length_a   1.000
_cell.length_b   1.000
_cell.length_c   1.000
_cell.angle_alpha   90.00
_cell.angle_beta   90.00
_cell.angle_gamma   90.00
#
_symmetry.space_group_name_H-M   'P 1'
#
loop_
_entity.id
_entity.type
_entity.pdbx_description
1 polymer ?
#
loop_
_entity_poly.entity_id
_entity_poly.type
_entity_poly.pdbx_seq_one_letter_code
_entity_poly.pdbx_strand_id
1 'polypeptide(L)'
;MCFLLRRLTINVCACIIYTVEIENLRRLSMPRFFISPDDVKGNRIILTGDDALHVSRSLRMRPGEKLTVCDGMGTDYLCRTENFSSNDVTLCVEHSEPSRGEPPYAITVYQALVKGDKFDTVVQKSVECGADRIVPFYSRNCVVKPSDGEEHRRERRERIAASAAMQSGRGRIPTVGECIDFDTMLSDAALRGPVLFCYEGEGTRPVRELLSALAAKRETFDGISVVVGPEGGFTTDEAERALRAGHLMAGLGPRILRTETAAGFALACIYFAFEE
;
A
#
# COMPACT_ATOMS: atom_id res chain seq x y z
N MET A 1 4.13 -53.20 -1.29
CA MET A 1 3.30 -52.32 -2.13
C MET A 1 2.87 -50.99 -1.48
N CYS A 2 2.83 -50.88 -0.16
CA CYS A 2 2.40 -49.63 0.54
C CYS A 2 3.51 -48.55 0.68
N PHE A 3 4.81 -48.93 0.64
CA PHE A 3 5.93 -47.99 0.79
C PHE A 3 6.26 -47.18 -0.49
N LEU A 4 5.96 -47.72 -1.66
CA LEU A 4 6.21 -47.04 -2.93
C LEU A 4 5.16 -45.94 -3.21
N LEU A 5 3.91 -46.12 -2.78
CA LEU A 5 2.85 -45.13 -2.92
C LEU A 5 3.09 -43.88 -2.06
N ARG A 6 3.65 -43.99 -0.86
CA ARG A 6 4.00 -42.84 -0.01
C ARG A 6 5.13 -41.97 -0.59
N ARG A 7 6.13 -42.56 -1.24
CA ARG A 7 7.20 -41.78 -1.89
C ARG A 7 6.75 -41.04 -3.14
N LEU A 8 5.83 -41.65 -3.91
CA LEU A 8 5.24 -40.98 -5.09
C LEU A 8 4.32 -39.79 -4.69
N THR A 9 3.53 -39.92 -3.64
CA THR A 9 2.64 -38.84 -3.16
C THR A 9 3.44 -37.64 -2.61
N ILE A 10 4.56 -37.90 -1.90
CA ILE A 10 5.41 -36.83 -1.40
C ILE A 10 6.14 -36.11 -2.54
N ASN A 11 6.61 -36.80 -3.56
CA ASN A 11 7.25 -36.20 -4.71
C ASN A 11 6.28 -35.39 -5.59
N VAL A 12 5.05 -35.84 -5.74
CA VAL A 12 4.02 -35.08 -6.50
C VAL A 12 3.61 -33.82 -5.75
N CYS A 13 3.39 -33.87 -4.40
CA CYS A 13 3.16 -32.68 -3.60
C CYS A 13 4.34 -31.70 -3.63
N ALA A 14 5.57 -32.17 -3.49
CA ALA A 14 6.77 -31.33 -3.57
C ALA A 14 6.90 -30.69 -4.97
N CYS A 15 6.68 -31.44 -6.06
CA CYS A 15 6.67 -30.88 -7.41
C CYS A 15 5.56 -29.84 -7.62
N ILE A 16 4.36 -30.07 -7.11
CA ILE A 16 3.25 -29.12 -7.20
C ILE A 16 3.58 -27.84 -6.40
N ILE A 17 4.08 -27.97 -5.18
CA ILE A 17 4.49 -26.81 -4.35
C ILE A 17 5.61 -26.03 -5.07
N TYR A 18 6.66 -26.70 -5.55
CA TYR A 18 7.74 -26.04 -6.29
C TYR A 18 7.25 -25.37 -7.59
N THR A 19 6.30 -25.97 -8.29
CA THR A 19 5.75 -25.40 -9.54
C THR A 19 4.93 -24.15 -9.22
N VAL A 20 4.13 -24.16 -8.18
CA VAL A 20 3.33 -23.00 -7.72
C VAL A 20 4.24 -21.87 -7.21
N GLU A 21 5.30 -22.19 -6.47
CA GLU A 21 6.27 -21.19 -6.01
C GLU A 21 7.03 -20.55 -7.18
N ILE A 22 7.48 -21.33 -8.16
CA ILE A 22 8.16 -20.82 -9.36
C ILE A 22 7.21 -19.96 -10.21
N GLU A 23 5.95 -20.35 -10.33
CA GLU A 23 4.95 -19.58 -11.06
C GLU A 23 4.61 -18.26 -10.36
N ASN A 24 4.51 -18.26 -9.03
CA ASN A 24 4.36 -17.06 -8.22
C ASN A 24 5.58 -16.13 -8.33
N LEU A 25 6.80 -16.67 -8.26
CA LEU A 25 8.03 -15.87 -8.43
C LEU A 25 8.14 -15.27 -9.83
N ARG A 26 7.73 -16.00 -10.88
CA ARG A 26 7.68 -15.48 -12.25
C ARG A 26 6.66 -14.37 -12.41
N ARG A 27 5.51 -14.45 -11.74
CA ARG A 27 4.47 -13.40 -11.77
C ARG A 27 4.94 -12.11 -11.07
N LEU A 28 5.66 -12.22 -9.96
CA LEU A 28 6.26 -11.07 -9.25
C LEU A 28 7.32 -10.34 -10.08
N SER A 29 7.92 -11.01 -11.06
CA SER A 29 8.91 -10.42 -11.98
C SER A 29 8.32 -9.92 -13.30
N MET A 30 7.02 -10.13 -13.57
CA MET A 30 6.37 -9.66 -14.80
C MET A 30 6.10 -8.15 -14.71
N PRO A 31 6.31 -7.41 -15.82
CA PRO A 31 5.92 -6.02 -15.88
C PRO A 31 4.44 -5.84 -15.58
N ARG A 32 4.11 -4.78 -14.82
CA ARG A 32 2.75 -4.46 -14.39
C ARG A 32 2.39 -3.05 -14.80
N PHE A 33 1.15 -2.85 -15.26
CA PHE A 33 0.62 -1.56 -15.69
C PHE A 33 -0.79 -1.37 -15.14
N PHE A 34 -1.17 -0.11 -14.87
CA PHE A 34 -2.53 0.25 -14.51
C PHE A 34 -3.28 0.80 -15.72
N ILE A 35 -4.54 0.42 -15.84
CA ILE A 35 -5.46 0.93 -16.87
C ILE A 35 -6.78 1.35 -16.22
N SER A 36 -7.60 2.07 -16.98
CA SER A 36 -9.01 2.24 -16.59
C SER A 36 -9.78 0.92 -16.84
N PRO A 37 -10.74 0.56 -15.98
CA PRO A 37 -11.63 -0.58 -16.25
C PRO A 37 -12.31 -0.51 -17.62
N ASP A 38 -12.60 0.71 -18.12
CA ASP A 38 -13.22 0.96 -19.42
C ASP A 38 -12.32 0.59 -20.62
N ASP A 39 -11.01 0.43 -20.40
CA ASP A 39 -10.06 0.06 -21.43
C ASP A 39 -10.07 -1.45 -21.73
N VAL A 40 -10.75 -2.25 -20.89
CA VAL A 40 -10.93 -3.70 -21.10
C VAL A 40 -12.07 -3.94 -22.07
N LYS A 41 -11.77 -4.31 -23.31
CA LYS A 41 -12.76 -4.56 -24.37
C LYS A 41 -12.81 -6.04 -24.72
N GLY A 42 -13.67 -6.76 -24.02
CA GLY A 42 -13.76 -8.22 -24.16
C GLY A 42 -12.46 -8.88 -23.69
N ASN A 43 -11.74 -9.56 -24.61
CA ASN A 43 -10.45 -10.18 -24.31
C ASN A 43 -9.24 -9.34 -24.78
N ARG A 44 -9.43 -8.05 -25.06
CA ARG A 44 -8.37 -7.15 -25.53
C ARG A 44 -8.24 -5.91 -24.69
N ILE A 45 -6.98 -5.48 -24.52
CA ILE A 45 -6.59 -4.23 -23.88
C ILE A 45 -5.63 -3.53 -24.82
N ILE A 46 -5.73 -2.21 -24.94
CA ILE A 46 -4.82 -1.41 -25.73
C ILE A 46 -4.09 -0.46 -24.75
N LEU A 47 -2.79 -0.70 -24.56
CA LEU A 47 -1.93 0.26 -23.87
C LEU A 47 -1.56 1.39 -24.82
N THR A 48 -1.64 2.61 -24.35
CA THR A 48 -1.35 3.83 -25.12
C THR A 48 -0.34 4.72 -24.39
N GLY A 49 0.17 5.74 -25.06
CA GLY A 49 1.02 6.77 -24.46
C GLY A 49 2.30 6.22 -23.81
N ASP A 50 2.60 6.69 -22.59
CA ASP A 50 3.84 6.37 -21.89
C ASP A 50 3.98 4.87 -21.57
N ASP A 51 2.87 4.19 -21.27
CA ASP A 51 2.87 2.75 -20.98
C ASP A 51 3.22 1.93 -22.21
N ALA A 52 2.66 2.28 -23.38
CA ALA A 52 3.01 1.64 -24.65
C ALA A 52 4.50 1.87 -25.00
N LEU A 53 5.00 3.07 -24.77
CA LEU A 53 6.41 3.41 -24.96
C LEU A 53 7.31 2.65 -23.95
N HIS A 54 6.86 2.50 -22.72
CA HIS A 54 7.59 1.73 -21.72
C HIS A 54 7.72 0.26 -22.12
N VAL A 55 6.61 -0.36 -22.53
CA VAL A 55 6.58 -1.76 -23.02
C VAL A 55 7.49 -1.93 -24.23
N SER A 56 7.38 -1.04 -25.23
CA SER A 56 8.05 -1.21 -26.53
C SER A 56 9.53 -0.79 -26.49
N ARG A 57 9.86 0.33 -25.83
CA ARG A 57 11.22 0.93 -25.87
C ARG A 57 12.06 0.59 -24.65
N SER A 58 11.50 0.68 -23.44
CA SER A 58 12.25 0.45 -22.20
C SER A 58 12.39 -1.04 -21.93
N LEU A 59 11.28 -1.77 -21.90
CA LEU A 59 11.27 -3.23 -21.69
C LEU A 59 11.60 -4.01 -22.95
N ARG A 60 11.46 -3.40 -24.14
CA ARG A 60 11.74 -4.02 -25.46
C ARG A 60 11.01 -5.34 -25.66
N MET A 61 9.77 -5.40 -25.15
CA MET A 61 8.96 -6.61 -25.25
C MET A 61 8.61 -6.93 -26.71
N ARG A 62 8.45 -8.22 -26.97
CA ARG A 62 8.11 -8.77 -28.30
C ARG A 62 6.71 -9.38 -28.27
N PRO A 63 6.06 -9.53 -29.45
CA PRO A 63 4.80 -10.29 -29.55
C PRO A 63 4.94 -11.68 -28.93
N GLY A 64 3.95 -12.06 -28.11
CA GLY A 64 3.91 -13.33 -27.39
C GLY A 64 4.44 -13.27 -25.95
N GLU A 65 5.08 -12.18 -25.52
CA GLU A 65 5.56 -12.05 -24.15
C GLU A 65 4.43 -11.65 -23.18
N LYS A 66 4.56 -12.06 -21.93
CA LYS A 66 3.53 -11.89 -20.90
C LYS A 66 3.80 -10.67 -20.04
N LEU A 67 2.71 -10.01 -19.67
CA LEU A 67 2.70 -8.92 -18.68
C LEU A 67 1.37 -8.96 -17.90
N THR A 68 1.33 -8.27 -16.78
CA THR A 68 0.12 -8.08 -15.98
C THR A 68 -0.42 -6.66 -16.21
N VAL A 69 -1.72 -6.55 -16.38
CA VAL A 69 -2.42 -5.27 -16.38
C VAL A 69 -3.42 -5.28 -15.24
N CYS A 70 -3.54 -4.19 -14.50
CA CYS A 70 -4.47 -4.06 -13.40
C CYS A 70 -5.45 -2.91 -13.66
N ASP A 71 -6.73 -3.10 -13.32
CA ASP A 71 -7.78 -2.09 -13.50
C ASP A 71 -7.79 -1.02 -12.40
N GLY A 72 -6.87 -1.08 -11.44
CA GLY A 72 -6.83 -0.18 -10.30
C GLY A 72 -7.97 -0.39 -9.29
N MET A 73 -8.85 -1.35 -9.54
CA MET A 73 -10.01 -1.71 -8.72
C MET A 73 -9.83 -3.05 -8.00
N GLY A 74 -8.67 -3.68 -8.19
CA GLY A 74 -8.32 -4.94 -7.54
C GLY A 74 -8.43 -6.16 -8.44
N THR A 75 -8.52 -6.01 -9.77
CA THR A 75 -8.49 -7.11 -10.74
C THR A 75 -7.20 -7.09 -11.55
N ASP A 76 -6.51 -8.20 -11.58
CA ASP A 76 -5.34 -8.45 -12.42
C ASP A 76 -5.73 -9.20 -13.68
N TYR A 77 -5.26 -8.73 -14.82
CA TYR A 77 -5.37 -9.36 -16.11
C TYR A 77 -4.00 -9.84 -16.54
N LEU A 78 -3.80 -11.16 -16.61
CA LEU A 78 -2.62 -11.75 -17.23
C LEU A 78 -2.78 -11.67 -18.74
N CYS A 79 -1.92 -10.90 -19.37
CA CYS A 79 -2.01 -10.59 -20.77
C CYS A 79 -0.78 -11.09 -21.54
N ARG A 80 -1.00 -11.32 -22.84
CA ARG A 80 0.05 -11.54 -23.82
C ARG A 80 0.07 -10.41 -24.84
N THR A 81 1.25 -9.90 -25.15
CA THR A 81 1.44 -8.90 -26.20
C THR A 81 1.10 -9.52 -27.57
N GLU A 82 0.22 -8.88 -28.35
CA GLU A 82 -0.15 -9.34 -29.70
C GLU A 82 0.51 -8.48 -30.77
N ASN A 83 0.28 -7.18 -30.74
CA ASN A 83 0.72 -6.27 -31.79
C ASN A 83 1.30 -4.97 -31.22
N PHE A 84 2.26 -4.41 -31.93
CA PHE A 84 2.91 -3.15 -31.61
C PHE A 84 2.71 -2.18 -32.77
N SER A 85 2.16 -1.02 -32.49
CA SER A 85 2.13 0.11 -33.42
C SER A 85 3.11 1.20 -32.97
N SER A 86 3.12 2.34 -33.61
CA SER A 86 4.01 3.46 -33.25
C SER A 86 3.77 3.98 -31.83
N ASN A 87 2.50 3.96 -31.36
CA ASN A 87 2.08 4.57 -30.11
C ASN A 87 1.23 3.64 -29.21
N ASP A 88 0.90 2.44 -29.68
CA ASP A 88 0.01 1.53 -28.96
C ASP A 88 0.58 0.11 -28.93
N VAL A 89 0.24 -0.61 -27.88
CA VAL A 89 0.50 -2.04 -27.74
C VAL A 89 -0.83 -2.75 -27.48
N THR A 90 -1.21 -3.65 -28.37
CA THR A 90 -2.41 -4.49 -28.20
C THR A 90 -2.05 -5.72 -27.38
N LEU A 91 -2.86 -5.98 -26.38
CA LEU A 91 -2.74 -7.12 -25.48
C LEU A 91 -3.95 -8.03 -25.63
N CYS A 92 -3.72 -9.35 -25.58
CA CYS A 92 -4.76 -10.35 -25.40
C CYS A 92 -4.81 -10.80 -23.95
N VAL A 93 -5.99 -10.74 -23.33
CA VAL A 93 -6.24 -11.23 -21.98
C VAL A 93 -6.31 -12.76 -22.01
N GLU A 94 -5.41 -13.43 -21.32
CA GLU A 94 -5.40 -14.89 -21.16
C GLU A 94 -6.22 -15.32 -19.93
N HIS A 95 -6.15 -14.52 -18.85
CA HIS A 95 -6.81 -14.82 -17.58
C HIS A 95 -7.02 -13.55 -16.77
N SER A 96 -8.07 -13.52 -15.93
CA SER A 96 -8.28 -12.48 -14.93
C SER A 96 -8.47 -13.10 -13.55
N GLU A 97 -7.89 -12.45 -12.52
CA GLU A 97 -8.00 -12.90 -11.13
C GLU A 97 -8.00 -11.69 -10.18
N PRO A 98 -8.50 -11.83 -8.94
CA PRO A 98 -8.32 -10.79 -7.93
C PRO A 98 -6.84 -10.53 -7.68
N SER A 99 -6.47 -9.25 -7.52
CA SER A 99 -5.10 -8.86 -7.17
C SER A 99 -4.73 -9.39 -5.78
N ARG A 100 -3.52 -9.95 -5.67
CA ARG A 100 -3.04 -10.60 -4.43
C ARG A 100 -2.32 -9.66 -3.47
N GLY A 101 -1.96 -8.47 -3.92
CA GLY A 101 -1.17 -7.50 -3.16
C GLY A 101 -2.00 -6.60 -2.23
N GLU A 102 -3.28 -6.89 -2.04
CA GLU A 102 -4.16 -6.06 -1.22
C GLU A 102 -4.39 -6.68 0.17
N PRO A 103 -4.18 -5.91 1.26
CA PRO A 103 -4.61 -6.33 2.58
C PRO A 103 -6.13 -6.58 2.63
N PRO A 104 -6.61 -7.53 3.45
CA PRO A 104 -8.04 -7.79 3.60
C PRO A 104 -8.78 -6.75 4.48
N TYR A 105 -8.16 -5.60 4.72
CA TYR A 105 -8.67 -4.47 5.51
C TYR A 105 -8.07 -3.17 5.01
N ALA A 106 -8.80 -2.07 5.17
CA ALA A 106 -8.30 -0.75 4.78
C ALA A 106 -7.29 -0.19 5.78
N ILE A 107 -6.20 0.39 5.29
CA ILE A 107 -5.20 1.06 6.13
C ILE A 107 -5.10 2.53 5.73
N THR A 108 -5.38 3.43 6.67
CA THR A 108 -5.18 4.86 6.47
C THR A 108 -3.98 5.36 7.27
N VAL A 109 -3.05 6.04 6.60
CA VAL A 109 -1.91 6.70 7.24
C VAL A 109 -2.16 8.20 7.29
N TYR A 110 -2.28 8.74 8.49
CA TYR A 110 -2.27 10.17 8.74
C TYR A 110 -0.84 10.58 9.08
N GLN A 111 -0.23 11.34 8.18
CA GLN A 111 1.14 11.78 8.33
C GLN A 111 1.21 13.29 8.51
N ALA A 112 1.77 13.75 9.61
CA ALA A 112 2.03 15.18 9.80
C ALA A 112 2.98 15.72 8.75
N LEU A 113 2.79 16.99 8.34
CA LEU A 113 3.67 17.65 7.39
C LEU A 113 5.12 17.67 7.88
N VAL A 114 6.04 17.31 7.01
CA VAL A 114 7.49 17.22 7.27
C VAL A 114 8.29 17.98 6.21
N LYS A 115 9.55 18.31 6.52
CA LYS A 115 10.43 19.04 5.60
C LYS A 115 10.96 18.19 4.45
N GLY A 116 11.14 18.82 3.32
CA GLY A 116 11.81 18.24 2.14
C GLY A 116 11.05 17.07 1.55
N ASP A 117 11.77 16.11 0.99
CA ASP A 117 11.22 14.94 0.29
C ASP A 117 10.84 13.77 1.22
N LYS A 118 10.88 13.98 2.54
CA LYS A 118 10.53 12.94 3.51
C LYS A 118 9.09 12.46 3.35
N PHE A 119 8.16 13.38 3.03
CA PHE A 119 6.77 13.01 2.82
C PHE A 119 6.60 12.09 1.60
N ASP A 120 7.37 12.31 0.55
CA ASP A 120 7.38 11.44 -0.64
C ASP A 120 7.85 10.03 -0.28
N THR A 121 8.87 9.92 0.58
CA THR A 121 9.33 8.64 1.13
C THR A 121 8.24 7.95 1.96
N VAL A 122 7.50 8.72 2.80
CA VAL A 122 6.38 8.17 3.56
C VAL A 122 5.31 7.64 2.62
N VAL A 123 4.92 8.39 1.58
CA VAL A 123 3.94 7.93 0.59
C VAL A 123 4.40 6.63 -0.04
N GLN A 124 5.61 6.61 -0.60
CA GLN A 124 6.16 5.42 -1.25
C GLN A 124 6.13 4.21 -0.31
N LYS A 125 6.70 4.33 0.89
CA LYS A 125 6.81 3.21 1.83
C LYS A 125 5.46 2.78 2.41
N SER A 126 4.54 3.71 2.61
CA SER A 126 3.18 3.38 3.06
C SER A 126 2.43 2.55 2.01
N VAL A 127 2.56 2.91 0.73
CA VAL A 127 1.98 2.14 -0.38
C VAL A 127 2.57 0.74 -0.45
N GLU A 128 3.90 0.62 -0.41
CA GLU A 128 4.61 -0.68 -0.41
C GLU A 128 4.17 -1.58 0.78
N CYS A 129 3.82 -0.97 1.91
CA CYS A 129 3.36 -1.66 3.12
C CYS A 129 1.83 -1.81 3.22
N GLY A 130 1.08 -1.61 2.15
CA GLY A 130 -0.34 -1.93 2.10
C GLY A 130 -1.31 -0.79 2.44
N ALA A 131 -0.86 0.45 2.65
CA ALA A 131 -1.79 1.56 2.90
C ALA A 131 -2.70 1.83 1.70
N ASP A 132 -3.99 2.09 1.96
CA ASP A 132 -5.01 2.44 0.95
C ASP A 132 -5.18 3.95 0.81
N ARG A 133 -4.86 4.67 1.88
CA ARG A 133 -5.01 6.12 1.92
C ARG A 133 -3.90 6.75 2.74
N ILE A 134 -3.34 7.83 2.24
CA ILE A 134 -2.36 8.67 2.94
C ILE A 134 -2.93 10.09 3.05
N VAL A 135 -3.08 10.60 4.26
CA VAL A 135 -3.67 11.92 4.52
C VAL A 135 -2.63 12.82 5.19
N PRO A 136 -2.17 13.85 4.49
CA PRO A 136 -1.35 14.89 5.11
C PRO A 136 -2.16 15.65 6.15
N PHE A 137 -1.56 15.99 7.28
CA PHE A 137 -2.17 16.92 8.22
C PHE A 137 -1.12 17.84 8.83
N TYR A 138 -1.56 18.95 9.42
CA TYR A 138 -0.67 19.83 10.16
C TYR A 138 -1.04 19.86 11.63
N SER A 139 -0.01 19.80 12.47
CA SER A 139 -0.07 19.87 13.92
C SER A 139 0.75 21.06 14.42
N ARG A 140 0.75 21.30 15.71
CA ARG A 140 1.37 22.48 16.32
C ARG A 140 2.87 22.58 16.05
N ASN A 141 3.58 21.44 16.15
CA ASN A 141 5.02 21.35 15.98
C ASN A 141 5.47 21.12 14.52
N CYS A 142 4.56 21.16 13.55
CA CYS A 142 4.93 21.15 12.15
C CYS A 142 5.71 22.41 11.80
N VAL A 143 6.92 22.24 11.30
CA VAL A 143 7.74 23.36 10.78
C VAL A 143 7.20 23.81 9.42
N VAL A 144 6.73 22.89 8.62
CA VAL A 144 6.07 23.17 7.34
C VAL A 144 4.60 23.48 7.61
N LYS A 145 4.12 24.58 7.03
CA LYS A 145 2.70 24.96 7.07
C LYS A 145 2.07 24.71 5.71
N PRO A 146 0.76 24.45 5.64
CA PRO A 146 0.04 24.43 4.37
C PRO A 146 0.26 25.72 3.60
N SER A 147 0.38 25.65 2.29
CA SER A 147 0.62 26.80 1.39
C SER A 147 -0.13 26.59 0.07
N ASP A 148 -0.21 27.64 -0.73
CA ASP A 148 -0.89 27.63 -2.04
C ASP A 148 -0.37 26.58 -3.04
N GLY A 149 0.76 25.93 -2.76
CA GLY A 149 1.31 24.84 -3.58
C GLY A 149 0.88 23.42 -3.14
N GLU A 150 -0.08 23.26 -2.22
CA GLU A 150 -0.48 21.93 -1.74
C GLU A 150 -1.10 21.05 -2.84
N GLU A 151 -1.86 21.63 -3.76
CA GLU A 151 -2.42 20.90 -4.90
C GLU A 151 -1.32 20.25 -5.75
N HIS A 152 -0.29 21.01 -6.11
CA HIS A 152 0.84 20.51 -6.88
C HIS A 152 1.64 19.44 -6.14
N ARG A 153 1.76 19.57 -4.80
CA ARG A 153 2.36 18.52 -3.97
C ARG A 153 1.50 17.26 -3.92
N ARG A 154 0.17 17.41 -3.87
CA ARG A 154 -0.77 16.29 -3.91
C ARG A 154 -0.63 15.52 -5.22
N GLU A 155 -0.66 16.18 -6.36
CA GLU A 155 -0.46 15.56 -7.68
C GLU A 155 0.89 14.81 -7.79
N ARG A 156 1.95 15.38 -7.22
CA ARG A 156 3.26 14.70 -7.16
C ARG A 156 3.19 13.44 -6.31
N ARG A 157 2.55 13.50 -5.14
CA ARG A 157 2.39 12.38 -4.23
C ARG A 157 1.50 11.28 -4.81
N GLU A 158 0.47 11.63 -5.54
CA GLU A 158 -0.39 10.69 -6.28
C GLU A 158 0.42 9.93 -7.35
N ARG A 159 1.29 10.59 -8.08
CA ARG A 159 2.21 9.93 -9.03
C ARG A 159 3.18 8.98 -8.33
N ILE A 160 3.69 9.36 -7.16
CA ILE A 160 4.55 8.48 -6.35
C ILE A 160 3.76 7.26 -5.87
N ALA A 161 2.53 7.46 -5.40
CA ALA A 161 1.66 6.38 -4.95
C ALA A 161 1.37 5.39 -6.10
N ALA A 162 1.04 5.87 -7.29
CA ALA A 162 0.81 5.05 -8.48
C ALA A 162 2.05 4.24 -8.87
N SER A 163 3.22 4.89 -8.89
CA SER A 163 4.50 4.22 -9.19
C SER A 163 4.85 3.14 -8.16
N ALA A 164 4.66 3.45 -6.86
CA ALA A 164 4.91 2.50 -5.78
C ALA A 164 3.94 1.31 -5.83
N ALA A 165 2.66 1.56 -6.12
CA ALA A 165 1.64 0.50 -6.26
C ALA A 165 1.97 -0.44 -7.43
N MET A 166 2.40 0.11 -8.57
CA MET A 166 2.84 -0.66 -9.73
C MET A 166 4.02 -1.56 -9.36
N GLN A 167 5.06 -0.99 -8.73
CA GLN A 167 6.29 -1.70 -8.38
C GLN A 167 6.06 -2.77 -7.31
N SER A 168 5.20 -2.50 -6.31
CA SER A 168 4.92 -3.44 -5.21
C SER A 168 3.86 -4.50 -5.54
N GLY A 169 3.30 -4.48 -6.74
CA GLY A 169 2.30 -5.46 -7.17
C GLY A 169 0.90 -5.22 -6.57
N ARG A 170 0.61 -3.99 -6.11
CA ARG A 170 -0.72 -3.61 -5.63
C ARG A 170 -1.73 -3.66 -6.78
N GLY A 171 -2.96 -4.04 -6.45
CA GLY A 171 -4.10 -4.05 -7.37
C GLY A 171 -4.93 -2.76 -7.33
N ARG A 172 -4.62 -1.89 -6.38
CA ARG A 172 -5.26 -0.58 -6.22
C ARG A 172 -4.20 0.49 -6.09
N ILE A 173 -4.50 1.67 -6.63
CA ILE A 173 -3.67 2.85 -6.42
C ILE A 173 -4.17 3.55 -5.16
N PRO A 174 -3.37 3.64 -4.09
CA PRO A 174 -3.77 4.32 -2.87
C PRO A 174 -4.04 5.81 -3.12
N THR A 175 -5.02 6.36 -2.41
CA THR A 175 -5.36 7.78 -2.53
C THR A 175 -4.48 8.64 -1.65
N VAL A 176 -4.11 9.83 -2.14
CA VAL A 176 -3.48 10.87 -1.33
C VAL A 176 -4.49 11.98 -1.08
N GLY A 177 -4.85 12.16 0.18
CA GLY A 177 -5.84 13.15 0.60
C GLY A 177 -5.31 14.58 0.57
N GLU A 178 -6.23 15.53 0.70
CA GLU A 178 -5.90 16.93 0.96
C GLU A 178 -5.27 17.08 2.36
N CYS A 179 -4.52 18.17 2.55
CA CYS A 179 -3.94 18.48 3.84
C CYS A 179 -5.01 19.04 4.78
N ILE A 180 -5.24 18.37 5.89
CA ILE A 180 -6.24 18.72 6.90
C ILE A 180 -5.59 19.21 8.21
N ASP A 181 -6.36 19.88 9.05
CA ASP A 181 -5.92 20.24 10.39
C ASP A 181 -5.98 19.06 11.37
N PHE A 182 -5.40 19.25 12.55
CA PHE A 182 -5.31 18.22 13.59
C PHE A 182 -6.69 17.76 14.10
N ASP A 183 -7.66 18.65 14.23
CA ASP A 183 -9.00 18.32 14.73
C ASP A 183 -9.81 17.53 13.71
N THR A 184 -9.72 17.94 12.47
CA THR A 184 -10.30 17.21 11.33
C THR A 184 -9.67 15.81 11.22
N MET A 185 -8.35 15.71 11.40
CA MET A 185 -7.65 14.41 11.41
C MET A 185 -8.16 13.49 12.54
N LEU A 186 -8.31 13.99 13.77
CA LEU A 186 -8.85 13.19 14.88
C LEU A 186 -10.24 12.63 14.56
N SER A 187 -11.10 13.46 13.99
CA SER A 187 -12.48 13.09 13.66
C SER A 187 -12.54 12.12 12.48
N ASP A 188 -11.79 12.36 11.41
CA ASP A 188 -11.75 11.49 10.22
C ASP A 188 -11.14 10.12 10.57
N ALA A 189 -10.09 10.09 11.38
CA ALA A 189 -9.46 8.84 11.81
C ALA A 189 -10.40 7.96 12.64
N ALA A 190 -11.16 8.54 13.55
CA ALA A 190 -12.11 7.83 14.42
C ALA A 190 -13.22 7.12 13.63
N LEU A 191 -13.60 7.64 12.45
CA LEU A 191 -14.62 7.05 11.59
C LEU A 191 -14.14 5.82 10.82
N ARG A 192 -12.83 5.53 10.81
CA ARG A 192 -12.21 4.47 9.99
C ARG A 192 -11.78 3.23 10.77
N GLY A 193 -12.22 3.11 12.00
CA GLY A 193 -11.88 2.00 12.88
C GLY A 193 -10.83 2.36 13.94
N PRO A 194 -10.13 1.39 14.52
CA PRO A 194 -9.10 1.61 15.52
C PRO A 194 -7.99 2.54 15.01
N VAL A 195 -7.50 3.43 15.88
CA VAL A 195 -6.45 4.39 15.54
C VAL A 195 -5.22 4.15 16.40
N LEU A 196 -4.10 3.84 15.79
CA LEU A 196 -2.78 3.80 16.43
C LEU A 196 -2.16 5.21 16.35
N PHE A 197 -2.23 5.95 17.43
CA PHE A 197 -1.61 7.26 17.54
C PHE A 197 -0.18 7.08 18.05
N CYS A 198 0.81 7.20 17.15
CA CYS A 198 2.22 7.01 17.48
C CYS A 198 2.75 8.16 18.34
N TYR A 199 3.08 7.87 19.59
CA TYR A 199 3.52 8.85 20.57
C TYR A 199 4.65 8.30 21.44
N GLU A 200 5.56 9.17 21.88
CA GLU A 200 6.73 8.79 22.69
C GLU A 200 6.61 9.21 24.17
N GLY A 201 5.51 9.86 24.55
CA GLY A 201 5.29 10.36 25.91
C GLY A 201 4.68 9.33 26.86
N GLU A 202 4.34 9.80 28.04
CA GLU A 202 3.69 9.00 29.08
C GLU A 202 2.31 8.50 28.63
N GLY A 203 1.87 7.37 29.18
CA GLY A 203 0.57 6.76 28.88
C GLY A 203 0.54 5.93 27.60
N THR A 204 1.68 5.76 26.91
CA THR A 204 1.75 4.88 25.75
C THR A 204 1.79 3.40 26.15
N ARG A 205 1.19 2.57 25.29
CA ARG A 205 1.29 1.11 25.39
C ARG A 205 2.15 0.59 24.24
N PRO A 206 2.91 -0.50 24.46
CA PRO A 206 3.65 -1.15 23.38
C PRO A 206 2.73 -1.50 22.20
N VAL A 207 3.12 -1.14 20.99
CA VAL A 207 2.32 -1.41 19.77
C VAL A 207 1.96 -2.89 19.64
N ARG A 208 2.85 -3.80 20.06
CA ARG A 208 2.59 -5.24 20.08
C ARG A 208 1.36 -5.62 20.93
N GLU A 209 1.20 -5.03 22.10
CA GLU A 209 0.07 -5.31 22.99
C GLU A 209 -1.25 -4.78 22.40
N LEU A 210 -1.21 -3.57 21.82
CA LEU A 210 -2.36 -2.98 21.16
C LEU A 210 -2.81 -3.83 19.97
N LEU A 211 -1.87 -4.22 19.11
CA LEU A 211 -2.17 -5.04 17.93
C LEU A 211 -2.64 -6.45 18.31
N SER A 212 -2.06 -7.07 19.33
CA SER A 212 -2.57 -8.37 19.82
C SER A 212 -4.01 -8.30 20.31
N ALA A 213 -4.38 -7.21 20.99
CA ALA A 213 -5.75 -6.99 21.43
C ALA A 213 -6.72 -6.70 20.27
N LEU A 214 -6.24 -6.02 19.22
CA LEU A 214 -7.01 -5.75 18.00
C LEU A 214 -7.16 -7.01 17.14
N ALA A 215 -6.11 -7.83 17.00
CA ALA A 215 -6.15 -9.09 16.26
C ALA A 215 -7.25 -10.02 16.79
N ALA A 216 -7.41 -10.09 18.13
CA ALA A 216 -8.49 -10.87 18.76
C ALA A 216 -9.92 -10.38 18.41
N LYS A 217 -10.05 -9.19 17.82
CA LYS A 217 -11.32 -8.54 17.43
C LYS A 217 -11.33 -8.12 15.97
N ARG A 218 -10.45 -8.72 15.15
CA ARG A 218 -10.20 -8.27 13.77
C ARG A 218 -11.47 -8.17 12.92
N GLU A 219 -12.42 -9.06 13.12
CA GLU A 219 -13.69 -9.11 12.38
C GLU A 219 -14.68 -7.99 12.76
N THR A 220 -14.37 -7.18 13.79
CA THR A 220 -15.25 -6.10 14.26
C THR A 220 -15.01 -4.74 13.60
N PHE A 221 -14.01 -4.63 12.73
CA PHE A 221 -13.68 -3.39 12.02
C PHE A 221 -13.14 -3.67 10.62
N ASP A 222 -13.47 -2.80 9.67
CA ASP A 222 -13.08 -2.94 8.25
C ASP A 222 -11.75 -2.26 7.93
N GLY A 223 -11.23 -1.43 8.84
CA GLY A 223 -10.00 -0.70 8.62
C GLY A 223 -9.28 -0.33 9.91
N ILE A 224 -8.04 0.14 9.77
CA ILE A 224 -7.20 0.64 10.85
C ILE A 224 -6.49 1.92 10.40
N SER A 225 -6.30 2.85 11.33
CA SER A 225 -5.58 4.10 11.07
C SER A 225 -4.27 4.18 11.85
N VAL A 226 -3.24 4.75 11.24
CA VAL A 226 -1.95 5.07 11.86
C VAL A 226 -1.76 6.58 11.80
N VAL A 227 -1.49 7.22 12.94
CA VAL A 227 -1.21 8.66 13.02
C VAL A 227 0.24 8.86 13.42
N VAL A 228 1.00 9.58 12.60
CA VAL A 228 2.42 9.86 12.81
C VAL A 228 2.68 11.35 12.86
N GLY A 229 3.36 11.80 13.90
CA GLY A 229 3.69 13.21 14.15
C GLY A 229 4.80 13.76 13.26
N PRO A 230 5.02 15.09 13.31
CA PRO A 230 6.14 15.74 12.65
C PRO A 230 7.47 15.46 13.38
N GLU A 231 8.57 16.00 12.87
CA GLU A 231 9.91 15.86 13.51
C GLU A 231 9.95 16.40 14.95
N GLY A 232 9.12 17.38 15.28
CA GLY A 232 9.00 17.93 16.63
C GLY A 232 8.04 17.17 17.54
N GLY A 233 7.47 16.05 17.08
CA GLY A 233 6.48 15.26 17.81
C GLY A 233 5.15 15.99 18.06
N PHE A 234 4.29 15.39 18.85
CA PHE A 234 3.03 15.99 19.31
C PHE A 234 3.23 16.73 20.63
N THR A 235 2.45 17.78 20.87
CA THR A 235 2.35 18.40 22.18
C THR A 235 1.56 17.51 23.15
N THR A 236 1.73 17.74 24.46
CA THR A 236 0.96 17.02 25.49
C THR A 236 -0.55 17.24 25.28
N ASP A 237 -0.97 18.47 24.96
CA ASP A 237 -2.37 18.80 24.68
C ASP A 237 -2.92 18.00 23.48
N GLU A 238 -2.16 17.91 22.39
CA GLU A 238 -2.56 17.10 21.22
C GLU A 238 -2.69 15.61 21.58
N ALA A 239 -1.74 15.06 22.34
CA ALA A 239 -1.79 13.68 22.82
C ALA A 239 -3.00 13.42 23.72
N GLU A 240 -3.30 14.32 24.67
CA GLU A 240 -4.48 14.21 25.53
C GLU A 240 -5.79 14.28 24.73
N ARG A 241 -5.85 15.12 23.70
CA ARG A 241 -7.02 15.23 22.82
C ARG A 241 -7.21 13.95 22.00
N ALA A 242 -6.13 13.36 21.48
CA ALA A 242 -6.17 12.07 20.80
C ALA A 242 -6.66 10.95 21.75
N LEU A 243 -6.18 10.93 23.00
CA LEU A 243 -6.62 9.97 23.99
C LEU A 243 -8.12 10.14 24.33
N ARG A 244 -8.59 11.39 24.50
CA ARG A 244 -10.02 11.69 24.73
C ARG A 244 -10.91 11.31 23.54
N ALA A 245 -10.37 11.37 22.32
CA ALA A 245 -11.04 10.90 21.12
C ALA A 245 -11.07 9.36 20.99
N GLY A 246 -10.49 8.62 21.96
CA GLY A 246 -10.47 7.17 21.98
C GLY A 246 -9.35 6.54 21.17
N HIS A 247 -8.36 7.32 20.73
CA HIS A 247 -7.22 6.79 19.97
C HIS A 247 -6.27 6.00 20.88
N LEU A 248 -5.66 4.96 20.35
CA LEU A 248 -4.74 4.09 21.06
C LEU A 248 -3.34 4.69 21.04
N MET A 249 -2.84 5.13 22.18
CA MET A 249 -1.51 5.71 22.30
C MET A 249 -0.45 4.63 22.15
N ALA A 250 0.17 4.58 20.97
CA ALA A 250 1.06 3.52 20.55
C ALA A 250 2.54 3.89 20.67
N GLY A 251 3.26 3.21 21.56
CA GLY A 251 4.71 3.27 21.65
C GLY A 251 5.36 2.27 20.67
N LEU A 252 6.22 2.77 19.79
CA LEU A 252 6.91 1.98 18.76
C LEU A 252 8.23 1.34 19.23
N GLY A 253 8.45 1.29 20.54
CA GLY A 253 9.64 0.71 21.15
C GLY A 253 10.57 1.75 21.80
N PRO A 254 11.73 1.31 22.31
CA PRO A 254 12.59 2.17 23.14
C PRO A 254 13.49 3.14 22.34
N ARG A 255 13.47 3.06 21.01
CA ARG A 255 14.26 3.91 20.14
C ARG A 255 13.39 4.98 19.51
N ILE A 256 13.88 6.22 19.50
CA ILE A 256 13.22 7.32 18.80
C ILE A 256 13.36 7.05 17.28
N LEU A 257 12.24 6.88 16.61
CA LEU A 257 12.18 6.70 15.17
C LEU A 257 12.00 8.05 14.47
N ARG A 258 12.67 8.24 13.35
CA ARG A 258 12.33 9.36 12.48
C ARG A 258 10.91 9.18 11.95
N THR A 259 10.23 10.29 11.66
CA THR A 259 8.83 10.28 11.25
C THR A 259 8.58 9.40 10.02
N GLU A 260 9.50 9.45 9.03
CA GLU A 260 9.44 8.60 7.84
C GLU A 260 9.66 7.11 8.14
N THR A 261 10.36 6.79 9.23
CA THR A 261 10.55 5.41 9.69
C THR A 261 9.36 4.92 10.50
N ALA A 262 8.76 5.80 11.31
CA ALA A 262 7.67 5.44 12.21
C ALA A 262 6.44 4.91 11.45
N ALA A 263 6.07 5.55 10.33
CA ALA A 263 4.97 5.10 9.48
C ALA A 263 5.19 3.67 8.97
N GLY A 264 6.33 3.41 8.30
CA GLY A 264 6.65 2.08 7.77
C GLY A 264 6.77 1.02 8.86
N PHE A 265 7.34 1.38 10.02
CA PHE A 265 7.45 0.46 11.16
C PHE A 265 6.09 0.07 11.73
N ALA A 266 5.18 1.04 11.90
CA ALA A 266 3.82 0.77 12.38
C ALA A 266 3.05 -0.13 11.41
N LEU A 267 3.17 0.13 10.10
CA LEU A 267 2.55 -0.68 9.05
C LEU A 267 3.10 -2.11 9.03
N ALA A 268 4.41 -2.29 9.16
CA ALA A 268 5.01 -3.62 9.26
C ALA A 268 4.52 -4.39 10.51
N CYS A 269 4.31 -3.69 11.64
CA CYS A 269 3.73 -4.31 12.83
C CYS A 269 2.27 -4.74 12.61
N ILE A 270 1.47 -3.94 11.88
CA ILE A 270 0.09 -4.28 11.51
C ILE A 270 0.06 -5.51 10.62
N TYR A 271 0.87 -5.52 9.55
CA TYR A 271 1.01 -6.67 8.66
C TYR A 271 1.31 -7.95 9.43
N PHE A 272 2.35 -7.93 10.25
CA PHE A 272 2.75 -9.09 11.06
C PHE A 272 1.65 -9.55 12.04
N ALA A 273 0.84 -8.64 12.56
CA ALA A 273 -0.18 -8.98 13.53
C ALA A 273 -1.48 -9.51 12.91
N PHE A 274 -1.78 -9.15 11.65
CA PHE A 274 -3.08 -9.41 11.04
C PHE A 274 -3.02 -10.32 9.81
N GLU A 275 -1.83 -10.51 9.21
CA GLU A 275 -1.66 -11.28 7.96
C GLU A 275 -0.70 -12.48 8.13
N GLU A 276 0.15 -12.49 9.16
CA GLU A 276 1.08 -13.57 9.53
C GLU A 276 0.62 -14.29 10.83
#